data_6882b1a5d33012ec0079165eb28a1adc
#
_entry.id   6882b1a5d33012ec0079165eb28a1adc
#
_cell.length_a   1.000
_cell.length_b   1.000
_cell.length_c   1.000
_cell.angle_alpha   90.00
_cell.angle_beta   90.00
_cell.angle_gamma   90.00
#
_symmetry.space_group_name_H-M   'P 1'
#
loop_
_entity.id
_entity.type
_entity.pdbx_description
1 polymer ?
#
loop_
_entity_poly.entity_id
_entity_poly.type
_entity_poly.pdbx_seq_one_letter_code
_entity_poly.pdbx_strand_id
1 'polypeptide(L)'
;MSDTLATSFGVLNYSGMLFNKGNTRCPLSSIIGGRAKTTNHVEFVTGQEYTTGGGAQPSISETASLTAPEVSVITRTQKTNVTQIFMEAVGISYAKQSNMGTLSGLNVANQQANPINELDFQVAAKMQKVNRDIEFTFIQGTYNKATQDSEVNTTRGLAEAVTTNTKAMSSKPLGLWDIADMVKKIYGANAPTDGLCLWCDATTLFQVNADAVQNGLTVVPAAREINGIALSSVVTPIGVVYLYLGECLPAGTALLLNLNVIAPVYQPVPGKGNFFLEPLAKTGAGEKYQLFGQIGLDHGPEWYHGKFTGIAQSFTAPKYSRSVFIANDTSNPVNTKAVGAG
;
A
#
# COMPACT_ATOMS: atom_id res chain seq x y z
N MET A 1 -41.48 28.39 20.03
CA MET A 1 -42.79 27.85 19.62
C MET A 1 -42.80 26.39 20.02
N SER A 2 -43.62 26.06 20.98
CA SER A 2 -43.85 24.68 21.41
C SER A 2 -44.51 23.95 20.25
N ASP A 3 -43.84 22.93 19.75
CA ASP A 3 -44.36 22.07 18.68
C ASP A 3 -45.47 21.21 19.31
N THR A 4 -46.70 21.58 19.07
CA THR A 4 -47.90 20.89 19.60
C THR A 4 -48.42 19.79 18.67
N LEU A 5 -47.65 19.39 17.71
CA LEU A 5 -48.01 18.37 16.74
C LEU A 5 -47.20 17.10 16.97
N ALA A 6 -47.93 16.09 17.33
CA ALA A 6 -47.58 14.69 17.38
C ALA A 6 -46.59 14.26 18.48
N THR A 7 -47.14 13.53 19.38
CA THR A 7 -46.44 12.55 20.22
C THR A 7 -45.84 11.41 19.39
N SER A 8 -45.11 11.71 18.34
CA SER A 8 -44.25 10.72 17.74
C SER A 8 -42.97 10.68 18.56
N PHE A 9 -42.74 9.60 19.25
CA PHE A 9 -41.41 9.30 19.78
C PHE A 9 -40.43 9.40 18.63
N GLY A 10 -39.49 10.32 18.71
CA GLY A 10 -38.44 10.47 17.71
C GLY A 10 -37.50 9.28 17.71
N VAL A 11 -38.00 8.14 17.26
CA VAL A 11 -37.19 6.97 17.00
C VAL A 11 -36.49 7.23 15.69
N LEU A 12 -35.18 7.46 15.75
CA LEU A 12 -34.33 7.50 14.57
C LEU A 12 -34.48 6.16 13.85
N ASN A 13 -35.16 6.21 12.70
CA ASN A 13 -35.31 5.04 11.86
C ASN A 13 -34.00 4.71 11.16
N TYR A 14 -33.27 3.76 11.68
CA TYR A 14 -32.11 3.19 11.02
C TYR A 14 -32.57 2.28 9.88
N SER A 15 -32.77 2.82 8.71
CA SER A 15 -32.92 2.01 7.51
C SER A 15 -31.55 1.48 7.05
N GLY A 16 -31.06 0.46 7.68
CA GLY A 16 -30.34 -0.66 7.11
C GLY A 16 -28.88 -0.52 6.73
N MET A 17 -28.29 0.60 6.38
CA MET A 17 -26.89 0.65 5.94
C MET A 17 -26.06 1.65 6.74
N LEU A 18 -25.06 1.13 7.46
CA LEU A 18 -24.03 1.93 8.08
C LEU A 18 -22.93 2.20 7.08
N PHE A 19 -22.69 3.48 6.78
CA PHE A 19 -21.58 3.90 5.91
C PHE A 19 -20.39 4.32 6.77
N ASN A 20 -19.25 3.67 6.54
CA ASN A 20 -17.99 4.09 7.16
C ASN A 20 -17.44 5.31 6.42
N LYS A 21 -17.31 6.45 7.12
CA LYS A 21 -16.72 7.68 6.59
C LYS A 21 -15.19 7.65 6.58
N GLY A 22 -14.60 6.74 7.36
CA GLY A 22 -13.15 6.54 7.41
C GLY A 22 -12.62 5.77 6.20
N ASN A 23 -11.37 6.01 5.83
CA ASN A 23 -10.71 5.22 4.80
C ASN A 23 -10.35 3.83 5.35
N THR A 24 -10.88 2.79 4.74
CA THR A 24 -10.68 1.37 5.13
C THR A 24 -9.87 0.59 4.11
N ARG A 25 -9.36 1.25 3.07
CA ARG A 25 -8.63 0.57 2.00
C ARG A 25 -7.25 0.14 2.49
N CYS A 26 -6.94 -1.13 2.31
CA CYS A 26 -5.65 -1.76 2.64
C CYS A 26 -5.18 -2.60 1.45
N PRO A 27 -4.83 -1.94 0.32
CA PRO A 27 -4.52 -2.66 -0.91
C PRO A 27 -3.20 -3.44 -0.84
N LEU A 28 -2.16 -2.91 -0.24
CA LEU A 28 -0.86 -3.59 -0.16
C LEU A 28 -0.98 -4.87 0.66
N SER A 29 -1.55 -4.78 1.86
CA SER A 29 -1.76 -5.93 2.74
C SER A 29 -2.60 -7.01 2.07
N SER A 30 -3.61 -6.62 1.27
CA SER A 30 -4.43 -7.56 0.50
C SER A 30 -3.66 -8.27 -0.60
N ILE A 31 -2.80 -7.55 -1.33
CA ILE A 31 -1.99 -8.11 -2.44
C ILE A 31 -0.92 -9.06 -1.92
N ILE A 32 -0.21 -8.68 -0.84
CA ILE A 32 0.90 -9.48 -0.32
C ILE A 32 0.45 -10.58 0.65
N GLY A 33 -0.79 -10.54 1.15
CA GLY A 33 -1.31 -11.44 2.19
C GLY A 33 -1.17 -12.93 1.85
N GLY A 34 -1.26 -13.29 0.57
CA GLY A 34 -1.08 -14.67 0.09
C GLY A 34 0.34 -15.21 0.22
N ARG A 35 1.34 -14.38 0.54
CA ARG A 35 2.76 -14.76 0.69
C ARG A 35 3.24 -14.67 2.14
N ALA A 36 2.33 -14.73 3.07
CA ALA A 36 2.64 -14.61 4.49
C ALA A 36 3.70 -15.61 4.94
N LYS A 37 4.67 -15.09 5.69
CA LYS A 37 5.73 -15.87 6.36
C LYS A 37 5.49 -15.85 7.86
N THR A 38 6.10 -16.78 8.56
CA THR A 38 6.06 -16.84 10.02
C THR A 38 7.46 -16.83 10.61
N THR A 39 7.63 -16.18 11.72
CA THR A 39 8.87 -16.16 12.51
C THR A 39 8.57 -16.51 13.96
N ASN A 40 9.55 -17.09 14.65
CA ASN A 40 9.51 -17.32 16.08
C ASN A 40 10.40 -16.34 16.87
N HIS A 41 10.99 -15.37 16.20
CA HIS A 41 11.84 -14.35 16.78
C HIS A 41 11.39 -12.97 16.34
N VAL A 42 11.59 -11.96 17.19
CA VAL A 42 11.20 -10.56 16.90
C VAL A 42 11.95 -10.01 15.70
N GLU A 43 13.25 -10.34 15.59
CA GLU A 43 14.08 -9.94 14.46
C GLU A 43 14.14 -11.05 13.42
N PHE A 44 13.96 -10.68 12.15
CA PHE A 44 14.03 -11.60 11.02
C PHE A 44 14.82 -10.99 9.87
N VAL A 45 15.37 -11.85 9.02
CA VAL A 45 16.18 -11.45 7.87
C VAL A 45 15.27 -11.06 6.70
N THR A 46 15.46 -9.87 6.14
CA THR A 46 14.75 -9.37 4.95
C THR A 46 15.53 -9.58 3.66
N GLY A 47 16.84 -9.80 3.73
CA GLY A 47 17.66 -10.05 2.57
C GLY A 47 19.08 -10.49 2.95
N GLN A 48 19.66 -11.36 2.15
CA GLN A 48 21.07 -11.67 2.19
C GLN A 48 21.71 -11.14 0.91
N GLU A 49 22.75 -10.36 1.05
CA GLU A 49 23.40 -9.67 -0.04
C GLU A 49 24.85 -10.18 -0.17
N TYR A 50 25.26 -10.45 -1.40
CA TYR A 50 26.66 -10.69 -1.73
C TYR A 50 26.95 -10.19 -3.12
N THR A 51 28.20 -9.81 -3.36
CA THR A 51 28.66 -9.35 -4.67
C THR A 51 29.77 -10.24 -5.16
N THR A 52 29.59 -10.82 -6.34
CA THR A 52 30.61 -11.68 -6.97
C THR A 52 31.64 -10.90 -7.77
N GLY A 53 31.49 -9.57 -7.88
CA GLY A 53 32.27 -8.73 -8.77
C GLY A 53 31.75 -8.73 -10.21
N GLY A 54 32.16 -7.74 -11.01
CA GLY A 54 31.82 -7.66 -12.43
C GLY A 54 32.59 -8.68 -13.27
N GLY A 55 32.03 -9.07 -14.43
CA GLY A 55 32.73 -9.87 -15.41
C GLY A 55 33.95 -9.10 -15.98
N ALA A 56 35.14 -9.70 -15.92
CA ALA A 56 36.32 -9.20 -16.58
C ALA A 56 36.96 -10.33 -17.36
N GLN A 57 37.64 -10.00 -18.46
CA GLN A 57 38.41 -10.99 -19.19
C GLN A 57 39.63 -11.39 -18.36
N PRO A 58 39.77 -12.68 -17.95
CA PRO A 58 40.96 -13.12 -17.22
C PRO A 58 42.23 -12.93 -18.07
N SER A 59 43.27 -12.37 -17.47
CA SER A 59 44.58 -12.19 -18.11
C SER A 59 45.63 -12.96 -17.31
N ILE A 60 45.58 -14.30 -17.38
CA ILE A 60 46.53 -15.19 -16.73
C ILE A 60 47.49 -15.70 -17.81
N SER A 61 48.78 -15.42 -17.65
CA SER A 61 49.78 -15.96 -18.54
C SER A 61 50.08 -17.43 -18.22
N GLU A 62 50.65 -18.15 -19.18
CA GLU A 62 51.06 -19.55 -18.99
C GLU A 62 51.98 -19.70 -17.77
N THR A 63 52.95 -18.81 -17.64
CA THR A 63 53.89 -18.79 -16.51
C THR A 63 53.18 -18.49 -15.19
N ALA A 64 52.23 -17.58 -15.15
CA ALA A 64 51.48 -17.24 -13.97
C ALA A 64 50.52 -18.36 -13.54
N SER A 65 50.04 -19.18 -14.48
CA SER A 65 49.19 -20.34 -14.19
C SER A 65 49.86 -21.45 -13.40
N LEU A 66 51.20 -21.47 -13.39
CA LEU A 66 52.00 -22.44 -12.61
C LEU A 66 52.02 -22.09 -11.10
N THR A 67 51.62 -20.91 -10.72
CA THR A 67 51.54 -20.47 -9.32
C THR A 67 50.09 -20.48 -8.87
N ALA A 68 49.81 -21.08 -7.69
CA ALA A 68 48.47 -21.11 -7.15
C ALA A 68 47.93 -19.67 -6.92
N PRO A 69 46.69 -19.37 -7.34
CA PRO A 69 46.11 -18.07 -7.11
C PRO A 69 45.89 -17.79 -5.63
N GLU A 70 45.94 -16.51 -5.25
CA GLU A 70 45.57 -16.13 -3.87
C GLU A 70 44.09 -16.36 -3.60
N VAL A 71 43.81 -16.76 -2.35
CA VAL A 71 42.44 -17.04 -1.92
C VAL A 71 41.69 -15.71 -1.73
N SER A 72 40.61 -15.53 -2.48
CA SER A 72 39.67 -14.43 -2.29
C SER A 72 38.38 -14.92 -1.65
N VAL A 73 37.82 -14.15 -0.71
CA VAL A 73 36.59 -14.50 -0.01
C VAL A 73 35.49 -13.54 -0.40
N ILE A 74 34.34 -14.10 -0.80
CA ILE A 74 33.11 -13.33 -1.03
C ILE A 74 32.36 -13.25 0.29
N THR A 75 32.22 -12.04 0.82
CA THR A 75 31.48 -11.80 2.06
C THR A 75 30.00 -11.64 1.78
N ARG A 76 29.18 -12.16 2.71
CA ARG A 76 27.71 -11.98 2.70
C ARG A 76 27.33 -11.04 3.82
N THR A 77 26.39 -10.15 3.54
CA THR A 77 25.77 -9.26 4.52
C THR A 77 24.29 -9.59 4.64
N GLN A 78 23.74 -9.42 5.84
CA GLN A 78 22.32 -9.65 6.10
C GLN A 78 21.68 -8.34 6.53
N LYS A 79 20.53 -8.03 5.96
CA LYS A 79 19.66 -6.96 6.45
C LYS A 79 18.51 -7.57 7.22
N THR A 80 18.13 -6.94 8.31
CA THR A 80 17.09 -7.42 9.21
C THR A 80 15.97 -6.40 9.36
N ASN A 81 14.81 -6.90 9.73
CA ASN A 81 13.67 -6.11 10.18
C ASN A 81 13.09 -6.74 11.44
N VAL A 82 12.15 -6.08 12.08
CA VAL A 82 11.53 -6.51 13.33
C VAL A 82 10.02 -6.61 13.20
N THR A 83 9.41 -7.46 14.01
CA THR A 83 7.96 -7.51 14.18
C THR A 83 7.51 -6.43 15.15
N GLN A 84 6.33 -5.87 14.89
CA GLN A 84 5.69 -4.85 15.71
C GLN A 84 4.40 -5.39 16.32
N ILE A 85 4.09 -4.96 17.54
CA ILE A 85 2.85 -5.31 18.24
C ILE A 85 1.73 -4.38 17.77
N PHE A 86 0.60 -4.98 17.40
CA PHE A 86 -0.66 -4.29 17.15
C PHE A 86 -1.69 -4.76 18.17
N MET A 87 -2.25 -3.83 18.93
CA MET A 87 -3.17 -4.15 20.00
C MET A 87 -4.28 -3.10 20.07
N GLU A 88 -5.53 -3.56 20.18
CA GLU A 88 -6.70 -2.73 20.39
C GLU A 88 -7.61 -3.37 21.43
N ALA A 89 -8.28 -2.57 22.23
CA ALA A 89 -9.25 -3.04 23.20
C ALA A 89 -10.67 -2.62 22.84
N VAL A 90 -11.61 -3.50 23.13
CA VAL A 90 -13.04 -3.29 22.98
C VAL A 90 -13.69 -3.49 24.33
N GLY A 91 -14.54 -2.54 24.73
CA GLY A 91 -15.30 -2.66 25.99
C GLY A 91 -16.75 -2.26 25.79
N ILE A 92 -17.66 -3.06 26.34
CA ILE A 92 -19.10 -2.83 26.28
C ILE A 92 -19.71 -3.00 27.67
N SER A 93 -20.51 -2.02 28.10
CA SER A 93 -21.28 -2.13 29.33
C SER A 93 -22.54 -2.98 29.14
N TYR A 94 -22.96 -3.67 30.19
CA TYR A 94 -24.21 -4.46 30.15
C TYR A 94 -25.44 -3.60 29.86
N ALA A 95 -25.43 -2.34 30.28
CA ALA A 95 -26.50 -1.40 29.97
C ALA A 95 -26.61 -1.12 28.44
N LYS A 96 -25.49 -1.07 27.72
CA LYS A 96 -25.50 -0.94 26.24
C LYS A 96 -25.88 -2.24 25.57
N GLN A 97 -25.45 -3.38 26.08
CA GLN A 97 -25.85 -4.70 25.56
C GLN A 97 -27.36 -4.96 25.75
N SER A 98 -27.94 -4.52 26.87
CA SER A 98 -29.37 -4.70 27.15
C SER A 98 -30.27 -3.73 26.38
N ASN A 99 -29.72 -2.63 25.83
CA ASN A 99 -30.52 -1.64 25.10
C ASN A 99 -30.73 -2.07 23.65
N MET A 100 -31.61 -3.03 23.44
CA MET A 100 -31.93 -3.58 22.10
C MET A 100 -33.11 -2.86 21.42
N GLY A 101 -33.69 -1.83 22.04
CA GLY A 101 -34.72 -0.99 21.44
C GLY A 101 -36.10 -1.69 21.24
N THR A 102 -36.32 -2.83 21.84
CA THR A 102 -37.61 -3.56 21.77
C THR A 102 -38.32 -3.62 23.12
N LEU A 103 -39.61 -3.28 23.12
CA LEU A 103 -40.48 -3.46 24.29
C LEU A 103 -41.26 -4.77 24.15
N SER A 104 -41.12 -5.67 25.13
CA SER A 104 -41.84 -6.94 25.16
C SER A 104 -43.37 -6.71 25.21
N GLY A 105 -44.11 -7.40 24.34
CA GLY A 105 -45.58 -7.33 24.27
C GLY A 105 -46.18 -6.41 23.21
N LEU A 106 -45.38 -5.61 22.52
CA LEU A 106 -45.79 -4.88 21.33
C LEU A 106 -45.25 -5.60 20.07
N ASN A 107 -46.16 -6.22 19.32
CA ASN A 107 -45.86 -6.73 17.98
C ASN A 107 -45.66 -5.55 17.03
N VAL A 108 -44.50 -4.98 17.01
CA VAL A 108 -44.12 -4.01 15.99
C VAL A 108 -43.51 -4.82 14.85
N ALA A 109 -44.33 -5.16 13.87
CA ALA A 109 -43.89 -5.81 12.66
C ALA A 109 -42.80 -4.98 12.00
N ASN A 110 -41.64 -5.60 11.74
CA ASN A 110 -40.50 -5.06 10.99
C ASN A 110 -39.64 -3.96 11.64
N GLN A 111 -39.61 -3.79 12.94
CA GLN A 111 -38.53 -3.04 13.55
C GLN A 111 -37.35 -3.97 13.83
N GLN A 112 -36.43 -4.08 12.91
CA GLN A 112 -35.07 -4.51 13.23
C GLN A 112 -34.46 -3.41 14.08
N ALA A 113 -34.42 -3.65 15.38
CA ALA A 113 -33.67 -2.83 16.30
C ALA A 113 -32.19 -2.80 15.88
N ASN A 114 -31.48 -1.78 16.35
CA ASN A 114 -30.03 -1.55 16.35
C ASN A 114 -29.18 -2.76 15.95
N PRO A 115 -27.99 -2.54 15.35
CA PRO A 115 -27.13 -3.62 14.90
C PRO A 115 -27.07 -4.73 15.93
N ILE A 116 -27.39 -5.92 15.49
CA ILE A 116 -27.79 -7.11 16.23
C ILE A 116 -26.79 -7.50 17.35
N ASN A 117 -25.56 -7.02 17.25
CA ASN A 117 -24.54 -7.20 18.26
C ASN A 117 -23.54 -6.03 18.22
N GLU A 118 -23.67 -5.12 19.18
CA GLU A 118 -22.75 -3.98 19.31
C GLU A 118 -21.30 -4.43 19.53
N LEU A 119 -21.08 -5.57 20.19
CA LEU A 119 -19.76 -6.13 20.38
C LEU A 119 -19.11 -6.50 19.03
N ASP A 120 -19.82 -7.23 18.18
CA ASP A 120 -19.31 -7.67 16.88
C ASP A 120 -19.03 -6.47 15.97
N PHE A 121 -19.89 -5.45 16.01
CA PHE A 121 -19.66 -4.20 15.31
C PHE A 121 -18.37 -3.51 15.78
N GLN A 122 -18.18 -3.38 17.09
CA GLN A 122 -16.98 -2.75 17.66
C GLN A 122 -15.71 -3.55 17.33
N VAL A 123 -15.76 -4.88 17.41
CA VAL A 123 -14.65 -5.75 17.03
C VAL A 123 -14.32 -5.59 15.56
N ALA A 124 -15.32 -5.62 14.67
CA ALA A 124 -15.11 -5.43 13.23
C ALA A 124 -14.49 -4.05 12.91
N ALA A 125 -14.99 -2.99 13.56
CA ALA A 125 -14.46 -1.64 13.38
C ALA A 125 -13.01 -1.52 13.87
N LYS A 126 -12.67 -2.15 15.00
CA LYS A 126 -11.28 -2.19 15.51
C LYS A 126 -10.36 -3.03 14.64
N MET A 127 -10.83 -4.15 14.07
CA MET A 127 -10.08 -4.93 13.09
C MET A 127 -9.76 -4.11 11.85
N GLN A 128 -10.73 -3.34 11.33
CA GLN A 128 -10.49 -2.44 10.20
C GLN A 128 -9.43 -1.38 10.53
N LYS A 129 -9.46 -0.82 11.75
CA LYS A 129 -8.44 0.12 12.21
C LYS A 129 -7.06 -0.53 12.25
N VAL A 130 -6.92 -1.70 12.86
CA VAL A 130 -5.64 -2.44 12.92
C VAL A 130 -5.10 -2.75 11.53
N ASN A 131 -5.96 -3.20 10.60
CA ASN A 131 -5.55 -3.42 9.22
C ASN A 131 -5.02 -2.14 8.55
N ARG A 132 -5.64 -1.00 8.84
CA ARG A 132 -5.18 0.30 8.33
C ARG A 132 -3.86 0.74 8.95
N ASP A 133 -3.67 0.50 10.24
CA ASP A 133 -2.43 0.78 10.95
C ASP A 133 -1.27 -0.10 10.42
N ILE A 134 -1.56 -1.37 10.09
CA ILE A 134 -0.60 -2.28 9.43
C ILE A 134 -0.23 -1.76 8.04
N GLU A 135 -1.22 -1.38 7.22
CA GLU A 135 -0.98 -0.82 5.89
C GLU A 135 -0.11 0.43 5.95
N PHE A 136 -0.42 1.35 6.86
CA PHE A 136 0.37 2.56 7.10
C PHE A 136 1.81 2.21 7.49
N THR A 137 1.98 1.27 8.41
CA THR A 137 3.29 0.84 8.90
C THR A 137 4.11 0.16 7.81
N PHE A 138 3.49 -0.65 6.97
CA PHE A 138 4.19 -1.30 5.85
C PHE A 138 4.70 -0.31 4.80
N ILE A 139 4.04 0.84 4.67
CA ILE A 139 4.44 1.87 3.71
C ILE A 139 5.37 2.90 4.33
N GLN A 140 5.00 3.47 5.49
CA GLN A 140 5.71 4.59 6.13
C GLN A 140 6.42 4.25 7.43
N GLY A 141 6.38 2.99 7.88
CA GLY A 141 7.00 2.60 9.15
C GLY A 141 8.48 2.99 9.20
N THR A 142 8.90 3.50 10.36
CA THR A 142 10.30 3.79 10.67
C THR A 142 10.88 2.68 11.54
N TYR A 143 12.09 2.23 11.19
CA TYR A 143 12.73 1.12 11.89
C TYR A 143 13.18 1.51 13.28
N ASN A 144 12.77 0.73 14.27
CA ASN A 144 13.37 0.76 15.60
C ASN A 144 13.40 -0.66 16.18
N LYS A 145 14.58 -1.08 16.62
CA LYS A 145 14.75 -2.34 17.34
C LYS A 145 14.94 -2.03 18.83
N ALA A 146 14.02 -2.49 19.64
CA ALA A 146 14.10 -2.33 21.09
C ALA A 146 15.32 -3.06 21.66
N THR A 147 16.04 -2.40 22.56
CA THR A 147 17.16 -2.96 23.32
C THR A 147 16.73 -3.36 24.73
N GLN A 148 15.57 -2.86 25.17
CA GLN A 148 14.95 -3.14 26.46
C GLN A 148 13.45 -3.40 26.29
N ASP A 149 12.84 -4.14 27.19
CA ASP A 149 11.41 -4.50 27.13
C ASP A 149 10.46 -3.28 27.21
N SER A 150 10.95 -2.14 27.73
CA SER A 150 10.20 -0.87 27.78
C SER A 150 10.21 -0.09 26.46
N GLU A 151 11.06 -0.45 25.52
CA GLU A 151 11.16 0.21 24.22
C GLU A 151 10.23 -0.44 23.19
N VAL A 152 9.88 0.33 22.18
CA VAL A 152 8.95 -0.12 21.15
C VAL A 152 9.71 -0.66 19.94
N ASN A 153 9.40 -1.88 19.53
CA ASN A 153 9.81 -2.40 18.24
C ASN A 153 8.90 -1.84 17.14
N THR A 154 9.49 -1.21 16.13
CA THR A 154 8.75 -0.74 14.95
C THR A 154 9.35 -1.31 13.68
N THR A 155 8.52 -1.90 12.84
CA THR A 155 8.95 -2.50 11.57
C THR A 155 9.28 -1.43 10.54
N ARG A 156 10.34 -1.67 9.75
CA ARG A 156 10.72 -0.79 8.64
C ARG A 156 9.71 -0.90 7.51
N GLY A 157 9.16 0.25 7.10
CA GLY A 157 8.28 0.35 5.95
C GLY A 157 9.05 0.52 4.64
N LEU A 158 8.33 0.36 3.53
CA LEU A 158 8.89 0.44 2.17
C LEU A 158 9.51 1.81 1.84
N ALA A 159 8.89 2.89 2.29
CA ALA A 159 9.40 4.24 2.03
C ALA A 159 10.77 4.51 2.70
N GLU A 160 11.02 3.90 3.87
CA GLU A 160 12.32 3.96 4.54
C GLU A 160 13.31 2.96 3.94
N ALA A 161 12.85 1.75 3.63
CA ALA A 161 13.70 0.67 3.15
C ALA A 161 14.44 1.01 1.85
N VAL A 162 13.77 1.71 0.91
CA VAL A 162 14.34 2.04 -0.39
C VAL A 162 15.30 3.22 -0.29
N THR A 163 16.60 2.95 -0.43
CA THR A 163 17.67 3.93 -0.33
C THR A 163 18.51 4.05 -1.59
N THR A 164 18.77 2.97 -2.32
CA THR A 164 19.66 2.94 -3.49
C THR A 164 19.01 3.55 -4.73
N ASN A 165 17.84 3.05 -5.12
CA ASN A 165 17.16 3.49 -6.34
C ASN A 165 16.21 4.64 -6.03
N THR A 166 16.74 5.84 -5.85
CA THR A 166 15.95 7.03 -5.56
C THR A 166 16.04 8.07 -6.68
N LYS A 167 14.94 8.83 -6.87
CA LYS A 167 14.89 9.95 -7.82
C LYS A 167 14.10 11.10 -7.22
N ALA A 168 14.76 12.25 -7.06
CA ALA A 168 14.10 13.48 -6.64
C ALA A 168 13.47 14.18 -7.84
N MET A 169 12.18 14.48 -7.77
CA MET A 169 11.42 15.12 -8.86
C MET A 169 11.44 16.65 -8.78
N SER A 170 11.89 17.22 -7.66
CA SER A 170 12.01 18.68 -7.47
C SER A 170 10.73 19.45 -7.83
N SER A 171 9.59 18.98 -7.32
CA SER A 171 8.24 19.52 -7.59
C SER A 171 7.82 19.47 -9.07
N LYS A 172 8.38 18.55 -9.84
CA LYS A 172 7.91 18.25 -11.20
C LYS A 172 6.89 17.12 -11.19
N PRO A 173 5.97 17.06 -12.18
CA PRO A 173 5.09 15.92 -12.34
C PRO A 173 5.88 14.67 -12.72
N LEU A 174 5.36 13.51 -12.35
CA LEU A 174 5.94 12.21 -12.73
C LEU A 174 5.50 11.86 -14.16
N GLY A 175 6.47 11.62 -15.04
CA GLY A 175 6.24 11.22 -16.41
C GLY A 175 6.63 9.77 -16.71
N LEU A 176 6.25 9.29 -17.90
CA LEU A 176 6.58 7.93 -18.37
C LEU A 176 8.08 7.68 -18.48
N TRP A 177 8.85 8.69 -18.90
CA TRP A 177 10.30 8.59 -19.01
C TRP A 177 10.97 8.48 -17.63
N ASP A 178 10.42 9.10 -16.59
CA ASP A 178 10.92 8.96 -15.24
C ASP A 178 10.75 7.53 -14.72
N ILE A 179 9.61 6.92 -15.05
CA ILE A 179 9.33 5.50 -14.71
C ILE A 179 10.32 4.60 -15.47
N ALA A 180 10.51 4.81 -16.78
CA ALA A 180 11.43 4.03 -17.58
C ALA A 180 12.89 4.16 -17.10
N ASP A 181 13.32 5.36 -16.70
CA ASP A 181 14.64 5.59 -16.11
C ASP A 181 14.82 4.86 -14.77
N MET A 182 13.79 4.80 -13.94
CA MET A 182 13.82 4.03 -12.70
C MET A 182 13.90 2.52 -12.95
N VAL A 183 13.14 2.00 -13.93
CA VAL A 183 13.24 0.58 -14.34
C VAL A 183 14.64 0.26 -14.83
N LYS A 184 15.26 1.18 -15.62
CA LYS A 184 16.66 1.05 -16.06
C LYS A 184 17.62 0.99 -14.88
N LYS A 185 17.44 1.80 -13.82
CA LYS A 185 18.29 1.77 -12.62
C LYS A 185 18.15 0.42 -11.90
N ILE A 186 16.92 -0.07 -11.72
CA ILE A 186 16.65 -1.37 -11.10
C ILE A 186 17.33 -2.49 -11.91
N TYR A 187 17.20 -2.49 -13.23
CA TYR A 187 17.88 -3.43 -14.10
C TYR A 187 19.41 -3.35 -13.98
N GLY A 188 19.96 -2.13 -13.95
CA GLY A 188 21.39 -1.88 -13.77
C GLY A 188 21.93 -2.36 -12.41
N ALA A 189 21.06 -2.47 -11.40
CA ALA A 189 21.37 -3.04 -10.10
C ALA A 189 21.25 -4.58 -10.06
N ASN A 190 21.12 -5.24 -11.22
CA ASN A 190 20.90 -6.68 -11.38
C ASN A 190 19.64 -7.20 -10.67
N ALA A 191 18.61 -6.37 -10.58
CA ALA A 191 17.32 -6.77 -10.05
C ALA A 191 16.35 -7.22 -11.17
N PRO A 192 15.46 -8.19 -10.91
CA PRO A 192 14.45 -8.59 -11.87
C PRO A 192 13.44 -7.45 -12.10
N THR A 193 13.06 -7.26 -13.34
CA THR A 193 12.08 -6.23 -13.74
C THR A 193 10.67 -6.79 -13.84
N ASP A 194 10.47 -8.05 -13.51
CA ASP A 194 9.17 -8.71 -13.50
C ASP A 194 8.38 -8.37 -12.25
N GLY A 195 7.09 -8.10 -12.41
CA GLY A 195 6.19 -7.82 -11.29
C GLY A 195 6.37 -6.44 -10.66
N LEU A 196 7.00 -5.50 -11.37
CA LEU A 196 7.11 -4.12 -10.93
C LEU A 196 5.74 -3.44 -10.91
N CYS A 197 5.44 -2.76 -9.83
CA CYS A 197 4.22 -2.00 -9.63
C CYS A 197 4.54 -0.59 -9.12
N LEU A 198 4.05 0.41 -9.82
CA LEU A 198 4.11 1.79 -9.36
C LEU A 198 2.98 2.04 -8.38
N TRP A 199 3.36 2.24 -7.14
CA TRP A 199 2.48 2.57 -6.03
C TRP A 199 2.46 4.08 -5.86
N CYS A 200 1.38 4.74 -6.23
CA CYS A 200 1.30 6.20 -6.25
C CYS A 200 -0.07 6.72 -5.82
N ASP A 201 -0.13 8.00 -5.46
CA ASP A 201 -1.37 8.68 -5.16
C ASP A 201 -2.18 9.01 -6.42
N ALA A 202 -3.43 9.43 -6.25
CA ALA A 202 -4.32 9.76 -7.35
C ALA A 202 -3.76 10.89 -8.23
N THR A 203 -3.16 11.91 -7.62
CA THR A 203 -2.57 13.05 -8.35
C THR A 203 -1.45 12.59 -9.28
N THR A 204 -0.55 11.77 -8.77
CA THR A 204 0.55 11.19 -9.56
C THR A 204 0.03 10.28 -10.69
N LEU A 205 -1.01 9.49 -10.40
CA LEU A 205 -1.62 8.63 -11.42
C LEU A 205 -2.21 9.45 -12.58
N PHE A 206 -2.89 10.57 -12.27
CA PHE A 206 -3.36 11.51 -13.29
C PHE A 206 -2.23 12.19 -14.06
N GLN A 207 -1.10 12.50 -13.41
CA GLN A 207 0.09 13.05 -14.09
C GLN A 207 0.66 12.08 -15.11
N VAL A 208 0.82 10.81 -14.74
CA VAL A 208 1.31 9.75 -15.65
C VAL A 208 0.36 9.57 -16.84
N ASN A 209 -0.96 9.55 -16.60
CA ASN A 209 -1.94 9.48 -17.67
C ASN A 209 -1.89 10.68 -18.61
N ALA A 210 -1.74 11.89 -18.06
CA ALA A 210 -1.65 13.11 -18.87
C ALA A 210 -0.40 13.12 -19.75
N ASP A 211 0.75 12.69 -19.21
CA ASP A 211 1.99 12.53 -19.95
C ASP A 211 1.84 11.50 -21.09
N ALA A 212 1.19 10.36 -20.80
CA ALA A 212 0.90 9.35 -21.80
C ALA A 212 0.07 9.90 -22.98
N VAL A 213 -1.00 10.63 -22.67
CA VAL A 213 -1.89 11.22 -23.68
C VAL A 213 -1.18 12.30 -24.49
N GLN A 214 -0.37 13.15 -23.83
CA GLN A 214 0.41 14.19 -24.52
C GLN A 214 1.43 13.59 -25.51
N ASN A 215 2.00 12.43 -25.19
CA ASN A 215 2.94 11.72 -26.05
C ASN A 215 2.24 10.80 -27.07
N GLY A 216 0.93 10.84 -27.19
CA GLY A 216 0.16 9.98 -28.10
C GLY A 216 0.15 8.50 -27.70
N LEU A 217 0.51 8.21 -26.46
CA LEU A 217 0.52 6.86 -25.90
C LEU A 217 -0.74 6.65 -25.08
N THR A 218 -1.35 5.48 -25.21
CA THR A 218 -2.44 5.07 -24.32
C THR A 218 -1.91 4.17 -23.22
N VAL A 219 -2.28 4.48 -21.98
CA VAL A 219 -2.08 3.53 -20.88
C VAL A 219 -3.02 2.35 -21.13
N VAL A 220 -2.46 1.19 -21.38
CA VAL A 220 -3.25 -0.01 -21.67
C VAL A 220 -3.94 -0.46 -20.37
N PRO A 221 -5.27 -0.61 -20.36
CA PRO A 221 -5.95 -1.26 -19.25
C PRO A 221 -5.35 -2.64 -19.05
N ALA A 222 -4.98 -2.98 -17.81
CA ALA A 222 -4.22 -4.20 -17.58
C ALA A 222 -5.05 -5.45 -17.81
N ALA A 223 -4.41 -6.41 -18.42
CA ALA A 223 -4.84 -7.79 -18.47
C ALA A 223 -4.40 -8.59 -17.23
N ARG A 224 -3.90 -7.94 -16.16
CA ARG A 224 -3.45 -8.63 -14.95
C ARG A 224 -4.31 -8.27 -13.76
N GLU A 225 -4.82 -9.29 -13.09
CA GLU A 225 -5.48 -9.19 -11.80
C GLU A 225 -4.61 -9.84 -10.72
N ILE A 226 -4.47 -9.17 -9.59
CA ILE A 226 -3.87 -9.75 -8.39
C ILE A 226 -4.93 -9.69 -7.29
N ASN A 227 -5.34 -10.84 -6.81
CA ASN A 227 -6.40 -10.97 -5.78
C ASN A 227 -7.68 -10.18 -6.13
N GLY A 228 -8.10 -10.21 -7.40
CA GLY A 228 -9.31 -9.52 -7.88
C GLY A 228 -9.14 -8.02 -8.14
N ILE A 229 -7.90 -7.51 -8.14
CA ILE A 229 -7.60 -6.10 -8.41
C ILE A 229 -7.02 -5.97 -9.82
N ALA A 230 -7.72 -5.25 -10.69
CA ALA A 230 -7.26 -4.93 -12.04
C ALA A 230 -6.23 -3.80 -12.01
N LEU A 231 -5.08 -4.00 -12.66
CA LEU A 231 -3.99 -3.05 -12.72
C LEU A 231 -3.84 -2.49 -14.13
N SER A 232 -3.74 -1.17 -14.29
CA SER A 232 -3.28 -0.54 -15.53
C SER A 232 -1.79 -0.78 -15.72
N SER A 233 -1.28 -0.80 -16.93
CA SER A 233 0.14 -1.07 -17.18
C SER A 233 0.78 -0.07 -18.15
N VAL A 234 2.06 0.18 -17.93
CA VAL A 234 2.96 0.89 -18.83
C VAL A 234 4.01 -0.10 -19.31
N VAL A 235 4.10 -0.27 -20.64
CA VAL A 235 5.11 -1.13 -21.25
C VAL A 235 6.37 -0.32 -21.49
N THR A 236 7.47 -0.74 -20.89
CA THR A 236 8.80 -0.18 -21.15
C THR A 236 9.63 -1.18 -21.96
N PRO A 237 10.70 -0.75 -22.64
CA PRO A 237 11.57 -1.67 -23.41
C PRO A 237 12.21 -2.79 -22.56
N ILE A 238 12.28 -2.61 -21.23
CA ILE A 238 12.97 -3.52 -20.31
C ILE A 238 11.97 -4.39 -19.51
N GLY A 239 10.72 -3.95 -19.39
CA GLY A 239 9.70 -4.67 -18.63
C GLY A 239 8.38 -3.93 -18.55
N VAL A 240 7.40 -4.57 -17.95
CA VAL A 240 6.06 -4.02 -17.76
C VAL A 240 5.93 -3.51 -16.33
N VAL A 241 5.49 -2.27 -16.18
CA VAL A 241 5.19 -1.63 -14.89
C VAL A 241 3.69 -1.51 -14.74
N TYR A 242 3.15 -2.08 -13.67
CA TYR A 242 1.75 -1.95 -13.33
C TYR A 242 1.53 -0.68 -12.51
N LEU A 243 0.50 0.08 -12.83
CA LEU A 243 0.11 1.30 -12.11
C LEU A 243 -0.95 0.96 -11.08
N TYR A 244 -0.75 1.38 -9.86
CA TYR A 244 -1.71 1.13 -8.78
C TYR A 244 -1.92 2.37 -7.91
N LEU A 245 -3.20 2.64 -7.61
CA LEU A 245 -3.56 3.68 -6.66
C LEU A 245 -3.21 3.23 -5.24
N GLY A 246 -2.09 3.73 -4.74
CA GLY A 246 -1.60 3.44 -3.39
C GLY A 246 -2.27 4.28 -2.33
N GLU A 247 -2.36 3.72 -1.15
CA GLU A 247 -2.83 4.40 0.05
C GLU A 247 -1.65 4.59 1.01
N CYS A 248 -1.78 5.45 1.99
CA CYS A 248 -0.77 5.70 3.04
C CYS A 248 0.60 6.17 2.54
N LEU A 249 0.72 6.70 1.34
CA LEU A 249 1.99 7.25 0.86
C LEU A 249 2.28 8.62 1.50
N PRO A 250 3.56 8.94 1.77
CA PRO A 250 3.95 10.30 2.08
C PRO A 250 3.64 11.23 0.90
N ALA A 251 3.24 12.46 1.19
CA ALA A 251 2.93 13.44 0.15
C ALA A 251 4.11 13.63 -0.82
N GLY A 252 3.83 13.64 -2.12
CA GLY A 252 4.83 13.78 -3.16
C GLY A 252 5.79 12.59 -3.30
N THR A 253 5.39 11.42 -2.82
CA THR A 253 6.19 10.21 -2.92
C THR A 253 5.45 9.15 -3.72
N ALA A 254 6.15 8.47 -4.61
CA ALA A 254 5.69 7.27 -5.27
C ALA A 254 6.75 6.17 -5.15
N LEU A 255 6.30 4.93 -5.05
CA LEU A 255 7.18 3.77 -4.89
C LEU A 255 7.04 2.84 -6.09
N LEU A 256 8.14 2.47 -6.69
CA LEU A 256 8.18 1.41 -7.69
C LEU A 256 8.59 0.11 -6.99
N LEU A 257 7.63 -0.76 -6.76
CA LEU A 257 7.79 -1.94 -5.93
C LEU A 257 7.82 -3.22 -6.75
N ASN A 258 8.74 -4.10 -6.45
CA ASN A 258 8.67 -5.47 -6.92
C ASN A 258 7.82 -6.29 -5.94
N LEU A 259 6.56 -6.51 -6.30
CA LEU A 259 5.61 -7.21 -5.44
C LEU A 259 5.96 -8.68 -5.20
N ASN A 260 6.86 -9.28 -6.00
CA ASN A 260 7.18 -10.70 -5.89
C ASN A 260 8.03 -11.03 -4.66
N VAL A 261 8.74 -10.05 -4.12
CA VAL A 261 9.66 -10.24 -2.98
C VAL A 261 9.11 -9.71 -1.66
N ILE A 262 7.99 -8.99 -1.69
CA ILE A 262 7.38 -8.41 -0.50
C ILE A 262 6.44 -9.43 0.15
N ALA A 263 6.57 -9.62 1.46
CA ALA A 263 5.72 -10.53 2.23
C ALA A 263 5.48 -10.02 3.65
N PRO A 264 4.29 -10.19 4.22
CA PRO A 264 4.06 -9.98 5.63
C PRO A 264 4.68 -11.12 6.43
N VAL A 265 5.25 -10.81 7.59
CA VAL A 265 5.87 -11.77 8.50
C VAL A 265 5.12 -11.74 9.82
N TYR A 266 4.43 -12.82 10.13
CA TYR A 266 3.71 -12.99 11.38
C TYR A 266 4.58 -13.63 12.44
N GLN A 267 4.42 -13.18 13.69
CA GLN A 267 4.99 -13.85 14.84
C GLN A 267 3.84 -14.42 15.67
N PRO A 268 3.47 -15.67 15.47
CA PRO A 268 2.33 -16.28 16.16
C PRO A 268 2.62 -16.50 17.64
N VAL A 269 1.61 -16.26 18.47
CA VAL A 269 1.67 -16.66 19.88
C VAL A 269 1.32 -18.14 19.99
N PRO A 270 2.18 -18.96 20.63
CA PRO A 270 1.92 -20.39 20.78
C PRO A 270 0.54 -20.66 21.41
N GLY A 271 -0.27 -21.49 20.74
CA GLY A 271 -1.62 -21.84 21.15
C GLY A 271 -2.73 -20.80 20.87
N LYS A 272 -2.37 -19.60 20.34
CA LYS A 272 -3.35 -18.53 20.06
C LYS A 272 -3.39 -18.07 18.60
N GLY A 273 -2.31 -18.27 17.85
CA GLY A 273 -2.21 -17.91 16.43
C GLY A 273 -1.64 -16.52 16.17
N ASN A 274 -1.89 -15.98 14.94
CA ASN A 274 -1.29 -14.74 14.45
C ASN A 274 -1.95 -13.48 15.03
N PHE A 275 -3.29 -13.43 14.93
CA PHE A 275 -4.13 -12.42 15.54
C PHE A 275 -5.26 -13.11 16.28
N PHE A 276 -5.52 -12.68 17.49
CA PHE A 276 -6.57 -13.28 18.31
C PHE A 276 -7.29 -12.23 19.15
N LEU A 277 -8.55 -12.54 19.47
CA LEU A 277 -9.39 -11.78 20.38
C LEU A 277 -9.49 -12.56 21.69
N GLU A 278 -9.12 -11.91 22.80
CA GLU A 278 -9.14 -12.52 24.13
C GLU A 278 -9.98 -11.70 25.10
N PRO A 279 -10.84 -12.35 25.90
CA PRO A 279 -11.55 -11.66 26.97
C PRO A 279 -10.58 -11.24 28.08
N LEU A 280 -10.70 -9.99 28.52
CA LEU A 280 -9.96 -9.47 29.66
C LEU A 280 -10.72 -9.71 30.97
N ALA A 281 -10.01 -9.68 32.09
CA ALA A 281 -10.62 -9.79 33.41
C ALA A 281 -11.69 -8.71 33.61
N LYS A 282 -12.83 -9.12 34.18
CA LYS A 282 -13.94 -8.22 34.46
C LYS A 282 -13.58 -7.25 35.60
N THR A 283 -13.66 -5.96 35.32
CA THR A 283 -13.40 -4.91 36.30
C THR A 283 -14.66 -4.13 36.71
N GLY A 284 -15.84 -4.55 36.23
CA GLY A 284 -17.12 -3.88 36.50
C GLY A 284 -18.25 -4.47 35.67
N ALA A 285 -19.38 -3.77 35.58
CA ALA A 285 -20.59 -4.17 34.86
C ALA A 285 -20.40 -4.01 33.33
N GLY A 286 -19.57 -4.84 32.74
CA GLY A 286 -19.29 -4.84 31.31
C GLY A 286 -18.32 -5.95 30.91
N GLU A 287 -18.17 -6.12 29.61
CA GLU A 287 -17.21 -7.05 29.02
C GLU A 287 -16.13 -6.27 28.31
N LYS A 288 -14.90 -6.75 28.42
CA LYS A 288 -13.72 -6.18 27.76
C LYS A 288 -13.01 -7.27 27.00
N TYR A 289 -12.61 -6.96 25.80
CA TYR A 289 -11.84 -7.84 24.92
C TYR A 289 -10.61 -7.11 24.43
N GLN A 290 -9.55 -7.85 24.15
CA GLN A 290 -8.31 -7.38 23.60
C GLN A 290 -8.04 -8.09 22.28
N LEU A 291 -7.84 -7.32 21.22
CA LEU A 291 -7.27 -7.80 19.97
C LEU A 291 -5.77 -7.65 20.04
N PHE A 292 -5.03 -8.72 19.80
CA PHE A 292 -3.57 -8.72 19.82
C PHE A 292 -3.01 -9.45 18.62
N GLY A 293 -1.89 -8.95 18.08
CA GLY A 293 -1.14 -9.60 17.03
C GLY A 293 0.23 -8.96 16.84
N GLN A 294 1.16 -9.74 16.28
CA GLN A 294 2.51 -9.28 15.96
C GLN A 294 2.78 -9.54 14.49
N ILE A 295 3.17 -8.49 13.77
CA ILE A 295 3.44 -8.55 12.35
C ILE A 295 4.58 -7.61 11.98
N GLY A 296 5.40 -8.00 11.00
CA GLY A 296 6.42 -7.19 10.38
C GLY A 296 6.37 -7.31 8.87
N LEU A 297 7.20 -6.55 8.18
CA LEU A 297 7.31 -6.53 6.73
C LEU A 297 8.65 -7.08 6.28
N ASP A 298 8.63 -8.15 5.49
CA ASP A 298 9.77 -8.56 4.68
C ASP A 298 9.67 -7.83 3.33
N HIS A 299 10.51 -6.83 3.16
CA HIS A 299 10.59 -6.05 1.94
C HIS A 299 11.53 -6.64 0.88
N GLY A 300 12.22 -7.74 1.19
CA GLY A 300 13.25 -8.29 0.31
C GLY A 300 14.46 -7.38 0.12
N PRO A 301 15.24 -7.59 -0.95
CA PRO A 301 16.37 -6.72 -1.28
C PRO A 301 15.89 -5.31 -1.66
N GLU A 302 16.45 -4.28 -1.04
CA GLU A 302 15.98 -2.90 -1.21
C GLU A 302 16.20 -2.35 -2.63
N TRP A 303 17.25 -2.83 -3.32
CA TRP A 303 17.55 -2.40 -4.70
C TRP A 303 16.60 -3.00 -5.75
N TYR A 304 15.68 -3.91 -5.35
CA TYR A 304 14.59 -4.39 -6.20
C TYR A 304 13.46 -3.35 -6.32
N HIS A 305 13.53 -2.31 -5.51
CA HIS A 305 12.52 -1.26 -5.44
C HIS A 305 13.10 0.08 -5.88
N GLY A 306 12.22 1.01 -6.24
CA GLY A 306 12.56 2.40 -6.54
C GLY A 306 11.67 3.38 -5.78
N LYS A 307 12.18 4.57 -5.52
CA LYS A 307 11.46 5.63 -4.82
C LYS A 307 11.59 6.95 -5.56
N PHE A 308 10.45 7.59 -5.82
CA PHE A 308 10.37 8.97 -6.28
C PHE A 308 9.99 9.86 -5.11
N THR A 309 10.63 11.01 -4.99
CA THR A 309 10.37 11.98 -3.92
C THR A 309 10.21 13.38 -4.49
N GLY A 310 9.45 14.24 -3.82
CA GLY A 310 9.23 15.62 -4.26
C GLY A 310 8.44 15.74 -5.56
N ILE A 311 7.48 14.84 -5.80
CA ILE A 311 6.55 14.92 -6.93
C ILE A 311 5.60 16.08 -6.69
N ALA A 312 5.25 16.82 -7.75
CA ALA A 312 4.27 17.88 -7.69
C ALA A 312 2.92 17.36 -7.16
N GLN A 313 2.36 18.06 -6.18
CA GLN A 313 1.06 17.69 -5.58
C GLN A 313 -0.13 18.32 -6.31
N SER A 314 0.13 19.23 -7.25
CA SER A 314 -0.89 19.84 -8.10
C SER A 314 -0.90 19.17 -9.47
N PHE A 315 -2.09 18.88 -9.95
CA PHE A 315 -2.33 18.41 -11.31
C PHE A 315 -3.15 19.47 -12.06
N THR A 316 -2.61 19.94 -13.17
CA THR A 316 -3.35 20.76 -14.12
C THR A 316 -3.64 19.90 -15.33
N ALA A 317 -4.91 19.64 -15.58
CA ALA A 317 -5.32 18.89 -16.76
C ALA A 317 -4.80 19.59 -18.03
N PRO A 318 -4.21 18.85 -18.98
CA PRO A 318 -3.79 19.43 -20.24
C PRO A 318 -4.99 20.06 -20.93
N LYS A 319 -4.84 21.34 -21.30
CA LYS A 319 -5.86 22.02 -22.09
C LYS A 319 -5.79 21.50 -23.52
N TYR A 320 -6.68 20.61 -23.89
CA TYR A 320 -6.84 20.22 -25.29
C TYR A 320 -7.44 21.41 -26.04
N SER A 321 -6.61 22.12 -26.77
CA SER A 321 -7.10 23.06 -27.76
C SER A 321 -7.65 22.25 -28.93
N ARG A 322 -8.97 22.14 -29.01
CA ARG A 322 -9.67 21.51 -30.13
C ARG A 322 -9.26 22.12 -31.48
N SER A 323 -8.73 23.34 -31.43
CA SER A 323 -8.24 24.11 -32.59
C SER A 323 -6.97 23.51 -33.21
N VAL A 324 -6.14 22.76 -32.48
CA VAL A 324 -4.90 22.17 -33.03
C VAL A 324 -5.22 20.97 -33.94
N PHE A 325 -6.25 20.22 -33.65
CA PHE A 325 -6.66 19.10 -34.50
C PHE A 325 -7.40 19.54 -35.79
N ILE A 326 -7.97 20.74 -35.78
CA ILE A 326 -8.72 21.27 -36.92
C ILE A 326 -7.86 22.17 -37.83
N ALA A 327 -6.79 22.78 -37.27
CA ALA A 327 -5.97 23.76 -38.02
C ALA A 327 -5.02 23.11 -39.03
N ASN A 328 -4.73 21.80 -38.95
CA ASN A 328 -3.83 21.13 -39.87
C ASN A 328 -4.53 20.29 -40.94
N ASP A 329 -5.85 20.17 -40.90
CA ASP A 329 -6.59 19.50 -41.98
C ASP A 329 -7.15 20.55 -42.96
N THR A 330 -6.29 21.01 -43.86
CA THR A 330 -6.66 21.89 -44.98
C THR A 330 -7.49 21.18 -46.03
N SER A 331 -7.70 19.89 -45.92
CA SER A 331 -8.52 19.08 -46.84
C SER A 331 -9.98 18.97 -46.45
N ASN A 332 -10.37 19.46 -45.27
CA ASN A 332 -11.74 19.40 -44.80
C ASN A 332 -12.51 20.66 -45.20
N PRO A 333 -13.53 20.58 -46.06
CA PRO A 333 -14.28 21.75 -46.55
C PRO A 333 -15.07 22.51 -45.48
N VAL A 334 -15.17 21.99 -44.25
CA VAL A 334 -15.80 22.66 -43.12
C VAL A 334 -14.89 23.73 -42.52
N ASN A 335 -13.57 23.65 -42.70
CA ASN A 335 -12.60 24.59 -42.15
C ASN A 335 -12.41 25.85 -43.01
N THR A 336 -12.83 25.84 -44.28
CA THR A 336 -12.69 27.00 -45.19
C THR A 336 -13.73 28.06 -44.95
N LYS A 337 -14.81 27.81 -44.18
CA LYS A 337 -15.85 28.78 -43.88
C LYS A 337 -15.62 29.64 -42.65
N ALA A 338 -14.63 29.36 -41.82
CA ALA A 338 -14.38 30.06 -40.55
C ALA A 338 -13.35 31.21 -40.62
N VAL A 339 -12.70 31.42 -41.79
CA VAL A 339 -11.60 32.40 -41.92
C VAL A 339 -12.07 33.70 -42.66
N GLY A 340 -13.36 33.80 -42.97
CA GLY A 340 -13.83 34.92 -43.76
C GLY A 340 -15.08 35.63 -43.19
N ALA A 341 -15.07 36.06 -41.92
CA ALA A 341 -16.08 37.01 -41.44
C ALA A 341 -15.55 37.75 -40.20
N GLY A 342 -15.17 38.99 -40.37
CA GLY A 342 -15.02 40.00 -39.35
C GLY A 342 -13.71 40.70 -39.32
#